data_d03b30659ff566c68e8d89ed76b1df5b
#
_entry.id   d03b30659ff566c68e8d89ed76b1df5b
#
_cell.length_a   1.000
_cell.length_b   1.000
_cell.length_c   1.000
_cell.angle_alpha   90.00
_cell.angle_beta   90.00
_cell.angle_gamma   90.00
#
_symmetry.space_group_name_H-M   'P 1'
#
loop_
_entity.id
_entity.type
_entity.pdbx_description
1 polymer ?
#
loop_
_entity_poly.entity_id
_entity_poly.type
_entity_poly.pdbx_seq_one_letter_code
_entity_poly.pdbx_strand_id
1 'polypeptide(L)'
;CACLVGSEMCIRDRKISIMADVGRCNYKEDIHDRSDSPVDLIRVATYVNTMPAAIDMIEDAHRKGYETTCNIMAISNAKESDINKALEMLGKSCVDGIYIVDSFGSLFPEQIRTISDQYMEVGEKYGKYIGMHAHNNQQLAFANTIESCARGVSYLDATMSGMGRGAGNCCMELLLGFLKNPKYKLFPIIKFIEQNIVPLKEQGLSLIHI
;
A
#
# COMPACT_ATOMS: atom_id res chain seq x y z
N CYS A 1 -16.69 -13.07 -14.19
CA CYS A 1 -17.09 -11.72 -14.65
C CYS A 1 -18.43 -11.23 -14.11
N ALA A 2 -19.37 -12.12 -13.71
CA ALA A 2 -20.67 -11.70 -13.17
C ALA A 2 -20.61 -10.99 -11.80
N CYS A 3 -19.53 -11.15 -11.03
CA CYS A 3 -19.34 -10.46 -9.76
C CYS A 3 -18.90 -8.98 -9.88
N LEU A 4 -18.38 -8.57 -11.05
CA LEU A 4 -17.93 -7.19 -11.27
C LEU A 4 -19.08 -6.24 -11.69
N VAL A 5 -20.11 -6.75 -12.36
CA VAL A 5 -21.24 -5.93 -12.84
C VAL A 5 -22.09 -5.34 -11.70
N GLY A 6 -22.17 -6.03 -10.55
CA GLY A 6 -22.84 -5.50 -9.35
C GLY A 6 -21.99 -4.49 -8.56
N SER A 7 -20.67 -4.48 -8.77
CA SER A 7 -19.74 -3.59 -8.07
C SER A 7 -19.55 -2.25 -8.77
N GLU A 8 -19.79 -2.13 -10.07
CA GLU A 8 -19.62 -0.87 -10.82
C GLU A 8 -20.49 0.28 -10.30
N MET A 9 -21.70 0.00 -9.82
CA MET A 9 -22.56 1.02 -9.21
C MET A 9 -22.08 1.50 -7.83
N CYS A 10 -21.25 0.69 -7.14
CA CYS A 10 -20.70 1.03 -5.82
C CYS A 10 -19.28 1.60 -5.88
N ILE A 11 -18.59 1.51 -7.03
CA ILE A 11 -17.16 1.82 -7.17
C ILE A 11 -16.91 3.17 -7.85
N ARG A 12 -17.94 3.91 -8.24
CA ARG A 12 -17.78 5.18 -9.01
C ARG A 12 -16.84 6.22 -8.38
N ASP A 13 -16.55 6.11 -7.10
CA ASP A 13 -15.69 7.01 -6.33
C ASP A 13 -14.41 6.34 -5.79
N ARG A 14 -14.14 5.08 -6.20
CA ARG A 14 -13.02 4.29 -5.69
C ARG A 14 -12.22 3.71 -6.84
N LYS A 15 -10.90 3.68 -6.66
CA LYS A 15 -9.97 3.08 -7.61
C LYS A 15 -9.71 1.62 -7.24
N ILE A 16 -9.68 0.75 -8.25
CA ILE A 16 -9.22 -0.63 -8.11
C ILE A 16 -7.71 -0.64 -8.33
N SER A 17 -6.97 -1.25 -7.41
CA SER A 17 -5.53 -1.38 -7.53
C SER A 17 -5.08 -2.83 -7.42
N ILE A 18 -4.02 -3.17 -8.15
CA ILE A 18 -3.34 -4.46 -8.05
C ILE A 18 -1.86 -4.27 -7.76
N MET A 19 -1.25 -5.28 -7.11
CA MET A 19 0.18 -5.33 -6.85
C MET A 19 0.89 -6.09 -7.97
N ALA A 20 2.03 -5.57 -8.43
CA ALA A 20 2.91 -6.21 -9.40
C ALA A 20 4.33 -6.23 -8.84
N ASP A 21 4.85 -7.44 -8.55
CA ASP A 21 6.19 -7.61 -7.98
C ASP A 21 7.25 -7.62 -9.09
N VAL A 22 8.30 -6.82 -8.91
CA VAL A 22 9.47 -6.84 -9.79
C VAL A 22 10.12 -8.23 -9.79
N GLY A 23 10.28 -8.79 -10.98
CA GLY A 23 10.88 -10.12 -11.18
C GLY A 23 9.96 -11.31 -10.96
N ARG A 24 8.65 -11.07 -10.65
CA ARG A 24 7.66 -12.14 -10.49
C ARG A 24 6.56 -12.15 -11.53
N CYS A 25 6.38 -11.07 -12.27
CA CYS A 25 5.44 -10.99 -13.38
C CYS A 25 6.15 -10.54 -14.66
N ASN A 26 5.65 -11.01 -15.81
CA ASN A 26 6.03 -10.45 -17.09
C ASN A 26 5.14 -9.24 -17.41
N TYR A 27 5.45 -8.12 -16.77
CA TYR A 27 4.58 -6.92 -16.77
C TYR A 27 4.26 -6.42 -18.20
N LYS A 28 5.10 -6.71 -19.18
CA LYS A 28 4.87 -6.30 -20.56
C LYS A 28 3.69 -7.02 -21.20
N GLU A 29 3.47 -8.28 -20.81
CA GLU A 29 2.41 -9.17 -21.32
C GLU A 29 1.24 -9.25 -20.33
N ASP A 30 1.53 -9.32 -19.01
CA ASP A 30 0.50 -9.54 -17.98
C ASP A 30 -0.32 -8.28 -17.69
N ILE A 31 0.26 -7.07 -17.87
CA ILE A 31 -0.43 -5.79 -17.69
C ILE A 31 -0.88 -5.30 -19.07
N HIS A 32 -2.19 -5.43 -19.35
CA HIS A 32 -2.82 -4.92 -20.57
C HIS A 32 -3.02 -3.40 -20.52
N ASP A 33 -3.44 -2.80 -21.62
CA ASP A 33 -3.79 -1.37 -21.64
C ASP A 33 -4.95 -1.07 -20.67
N ARG A 34 -4.93 0.12 -20.08
CA ARG A 34 -5.95 0.57 -19.11
C ARG A 34 -7.38 0.51 -19.67
N SER A 35 -7.55 0.73 -20.98
CA SER A 35 -8.84 0.63 -21.68
C SER A 35 -9.47 -0.76 -21.61
N ASP A 36 -8.66 -1.80 -21.48
CA ASP A 36 -9.08 -3.20 -21.49
C ASP A 36 -9.13 -3.81 -20.08
N SER A 37 -8.96 -2.97 -19.04
CA SER A 37 -8.84 -3.40 -17.66
C SER A 37 -9.75 -2.59 -16.72
N PRO A 38 -10.40 -3.22 -15.73
CA PRO A 38 -11.12 -2.51 -14.67
C PRO A 38 -10.18 -1.89 -13.61
N VAL A 39 -8.88 -2.15 -13.71
CA VAL A 39 -7.88 -1.65 -12.76
C VAL A 39 -7.53 -0.20 -13.07
N ASP A 40 -7.38 0.62 -12.04
CA ASP A 40 -7.02 2.03 -12.15
C ASP A 40 -5.56 2.31 -11.80
N LEU A 41 -4.99 1.51 -10.89
CA LEU A 41 -3.71 1.74 -10.26
C LEU A 41 -2.87 0.47 -10.23
N ILE A 42 -1.64 0.55 -10.71
CA ILE A 42 -0.63 -0.51 -10.56
C ILE A 42 0.33 -0.13 -9.42
N ARG A 43 0.41 -0.99 -8.41
CA ARG A 43 1.31 -0.85 -7.27
C ARG A 43 2.54 -1.73 -7.50
N VAL A 44 3.65 -1.13 -7.89
CA VAL A 44 4.90 -1.86 -8.16
C VAL A 44 5.62 -2.13 -6.85
N ALA A 45 5.78 -3.41 -6.50
CA ALA A 45 6.52 -3.83 -5.31
C ALA A 45 7.96 -4.18 -5.67
N THR A 46 8.91 -3.59 -4.94
CA THR A 46 10.35 -3.72 -5.23
C THR A 46 11.19 -3.60 -3.97
N TYR A 47 12.46 -3.98 -4.08
CA TYR A 47 13.49 -3.67 -3.08
C TYR A 47 14.40 -2.54 -3.58
N VAL A 48 15.15 -1.92 -2.68
CA VAL A 48 16.06 -0.81 -3.04
C VAL A 48 17.09 -1.19 -4.12
N ASN A 49 17.53 -2.44 -4.13
CA ASN A 49 18.52 -2.96 -5.08
C ASN A 49 17.95 -3.31 -6.47
N THR A 50 16.64 -3.39 -6.62
CA THR A 50 15.96 -3.67 -7.90
C THR A 50 15.23 -2.44 -8.46
N MET A 51 15.57 -1.25 -7.98
CA MET A 51 14.92 0.01 -8.34
C MET A 51 14.92 0.32 -9.85
N PRO A 52 16.02 0.11 -10.63
CA PRO A 52 15.97 0.34 -12.08
C PRO A 52 14.87 -0.47 -12.78
N ALA A 53 14.73 -1.76 -12.45
CA ALA A 53 13.70 -2.60 -13.05
C ALA A 53 12.27 -2.20 -12.58
N ALA A 54 12.15 -1.65 -11.38
CA ALA A 54 10.89 -1.09 -10.91
C ALA A 54 10.49 0.15 -11.71
N ILE A 55 11.43 1.01 -12.03
CA ILE A 55 11.17 2.20 -12.84
C ILE A 55 10.76 1.81 -14.25
N ASP A 56 11.41 0.82 -14.88
CA ASP A 56 11.01 0.31 -16.19
C ASP A 56 9.55 -0.21 -16.17
N MET A 57 9.16 -0.92 -15.11
CA MET A 57 7.78 -1.40 -14.93
C MET A 57 6.80 -0.25 -14.71
N ILE A 58 7.16 0.75 -13.91
CA ILE A 58 6.35 1.95 -13.65
C ILE A 58 6.12 2.71 -14.95
N GLU A 59 7.17 2.93 -15.75
CA GLU A 59 7.09 3.63 -17.03
C GLU A 59 6.21 2.89 -18.03
N ASP A 60 6.29 1.55 -18.06
CA ASP A 60 5.44 0.73 -18.92
C ASP A 60 3.97 0.81 -18.52
N ALA A 61 3.67 0.67 -17.21
CA ALA A 61 2.31 0.78 -16.68
C ALA A 61 1.73 2.20 -16.90
N HIS A 62 2.54 3.23 -16.66
CA HIS A 62 2.14 4.62 -16.89
C HIS A 62 1.83 4.88 -18.37
N ARG A 63 2.64 4.35 -19.30
CA ARG A 63 2.40 4.45 -20.75
C ARG A 63 1.12 3.74 -21.19
N LYS A 64 0.73 2.66 -20.49
CA LYS A 64 -0.53 1.94 -20.66
C LYS A 64 -1.73 2.65 -20.03
N GLY A 65 -1.53 3.84 -19.42
CA GLY A 65 -2.58 4.71 -18.90
C GLY A 65 -2.96 4.49 -17.44
N TYR A 66 -2.19 3.73 -16.68
CA TYR A 66 -2.42 3.50 -15.25
C TYR A 66 -1.81 4.61 -14.40
N GLU A 67 -2.46 4.90 -13.28
CA GLU A 67 -1.80 5.51 -12.14
C GLU A 67 -0.82 4.49 -11.53
N THR A 68 0.30 4.94 -11.01
CA THR A 68 1.36 4.06 -10.55
C THR A 68 1.86 4.42 -9.16
N THR A 69 2.15 3.41 -8.35
CA THR A 69 2.87 3.60 -7.09
C THR A 69 4.04 2.64 -6.98
N CYS A 70 5.03 3.01 -6.19
CA CYS A 70 6.15 2.15 -5.84
C CYS A 70 6.13 1.81 -4.35
N ASN A 71 6.08 0.54 -4.04
CA ASN A 71 6.14 0.00 -2.68
C ASN A 71 7.55 -0.51 -2.41
N ILE A 72 8.36 0.25 -1.66
CA ILE A 72 9.73 -0.15 -1.32
C ILE A 72 9.69 -1.11 -0.15
N MET A 73 9.80 -2.40 -0.45
CA MET A 73 9.72 -3.49 0.54
C MET A 73 10.97 -3.58 1.41
N ALA A 74 10.81 -4.15 2.61
CA ALA A 74 11.87 -4.46 3.57
C ALA A 74 12.76 -3.25 3.90
N ILE A 75 12.15 -2.08 4.04
CA ILE A 75 12.86 -0.81 4.28
C ILE A 75 13.71 -0.87 5.55
N SER A 76 13.30 -1.65 6.57
CA SER A 76 14.04 -1.84 7.82
C SER A 76 15.42 -2.50 7.66
N ASN A 77 15.63 -3.23 6.54
CA ASN A 77 16.89 -3.91 6.23
C ASN A 77 17.75 -3.15 5.22
N ALA A 78 17.27 -2.04 4.70
CA ALA A 78 17.99 -1.25 3.70
C ALA A 78 18.91 -0.22 4.37
N LYS A 79 20.03 0.07 3.73
CA LYS A 79 20.91 1.16 4.17
C LYS A 79 20.28 2.50 3.81
N GLU A 80 20.40 3.47 4.68
CA GLU A 80 19.88 4.82 4.47
C GLU A 80 20.35 5.43 3.14
N SER A 81 21.64 5.24 2.79
CA SER A 81 22.20 5.73 1.53
C SER A 81 21.53 5.13 0.28
N ASP A 82 21.08 3.89 0.37
CA ASP A 82 20.41 3.18 -0.73
C ASP A 82 18.93 3.57 -0.82
N ILE A 83 18.30 3.81 0.34
CA ILE A 83 16.96 4.40 0.41
C ILE A 83 16.96 5.78 -0.26
N ASN A 84 17.89 6.65 0.11
CA ASN A 84 17.97 8.02 -0.45
C ASN A 84 18.19 8.00 -1.97
N LYS A 85 19.03 7.09 -2.49
CA LYS A 85 19.21 6.93 -3.93
C LYS A 85 17.91 6.44 -4.61
N ALA A 86 17.25 5.45 -4.03
CA ALA A 86 16.00 4.93 -4.55
C ALA A 86 14.90 6.00 -4.60
N LEU A 87 14.77 6.79 -3.54
CA LEU A 87 13.82 7.89 -3.45
C LEU A 87 14.11 9.00 -4.47
N GLU A 88 15.37 9.35 -4.68
CA GLU A 88 15.76 10.35 -5.69
C GLU A 88 15.45 9.84 -7.13
N MET A 89 15.67 8.54 -7.42
CA MET A 89 15.32 7.94 -8.69
C MET A 89 13.80 7.96 -8.91
N LEU A 90 13.02 7.55 -7.91
CA LEU A 90 11.55 7.56 -7.97
C LEU A 90 11.00 8.98 -8.10
N GLY A 91 11.56 9.93 -7.35
CA GLY A 91 11.16 11.33 -7.46
C GLY A 91 11.27 11.88 -8.89
N LYS A 92 12.32 11.48 -9.62
CA LYS A 92 12.56 11.89 -11.02
C LYS A 92 11.75 11.09 -12.04
N SER A 93 11.15 9.96 -11.65
CA SER A 93 10.37 9.10 -12.54
C SER A 93 8.92 9.61 -12.71
N CYS A 94 8.15 8.91 -13.53
CA CYS A 94 6.73 9.20 -13.74
C CYS A 94 5.81 8.60 -12.65
N VAL A 95 6.35 7.96 -11.59
CA VAL A 95 5.54 7.40 -10.49
C VAL A 95 4.67 8.47 -9.84
N ASP A 96 3.42 8.15 -9.52
CA ASP A 96 2.53 9.10 -8.85
C ASP A 96 2.71 9.10 -7.33
N GLY A 97 2.99 7.92 -6.75
CA GLY A 97 3.15 7.80 -5.30
C GLY A 97 4.21 6.80 -4.86
N ILE A 98 4.78 7.02 -3.68
CA ILE A 98 5.84 6.19 -3.09
C ILE A 98 5.41 5.73 -1.71
N TYR A 99 5.49 4.42 -1.45
CA TYR A 99 5.06 3.80 -0.20
C TYR A 99 6.23 3.34 0.66
N ILE A 100 6.18 3.73 1.92
CA ILE A 100 6.99 3.15 3.00
C ILE A 100 6.42 1.78 3.33
N VAL A 101 7.21 0.71 3.27
CA VAL A 101 6.73 -0.64 3.57
C VAL A 101 7.54 -1.26 4.69
N ASP A 102 6.96 -1.33 5.88
CA ASP A 102 7.48 -2.12 7.00
C ASP A 102 7.10 -3.59 6.83
N SER A 103 7.79 -4.28 5.92
CA SER A 103 7.50 -5.67 5.53
C SER A 103 7.61 -6.67 6.66
N PHE A 104 8.42 -6.38 7.67
CA PHE A 104 8.66 -7.27 8.80
C PHE A 104 7.90 -6.85 10.05
N GLY A 105 7.18 -5.70 10.02
CA GLY A 105 6.51 -5.15 11.18
C GLY A 105 7.49 -4.97 12.35
N SER A 106 8.71 -4.55 12.07
CA SER A 106 9.83 -4.49 13.02
C SER A 106 10.30 -3.08 13.34
N LEU A 107 9.73 -2.08 12.68
CA LEU A 107 10.07 -0.67 12.92
C LEU A 107 9.31 -0.13 14.13
N PHE A 108 10.01 0.67 14.93
CA PHE A 108 9.43 1.43 16.02
C PHE A 108 8.94 2.81 15.54
N PRO A 109 8.01 3.46 16.26
CA PRO A 109 7.46 4.77 15.86
C PRO A 109 8.51 5.85 15.61
N GLU A 110 9.62 5.85 16.36
CA GLU A 110 10.71 6.81 16.17
C GLU A 110 11.43 6.63 14.82
N GLN A 111 11.58 5.35 14.40
CA GLN A 111 12.19 5.04 13.10
C GLN A 111 11.22 5.41 11.97
N ILE A 112 9.92 5.12 12.16
CA ILE A 112 8.87 5.54 11.21
C ILE A 112 8.83 7.04 11.03
N ARG A 113 8.98 7.82 12.12
CA ARG A 113 9.06 9.28 12.07
C ARG A 113 10.18 9.73 11.13
N THR A 114 11.39 9.24 11.36
CA THR A 114 12.56 9.61 10.55
C THR A 114 12.40 9.24 9.08
N ILE A 115 11.93 8.01 8.82
CA ILE A 115 11.70 7.52 7.45
C ILE A 115 10.57 8.31 6.78
N SER A 116 9.49 8.61 7.49
CA SER A 116 8.40 9.43 6.96
C SER A 116 8.86 10.81 6.55
N ASP A 117 9.70 11.46 7.36
CA ASP A 117 10.26 12.78 7.03
C ASP A 117 11.12 12.74 5.75
N GLN A 118 11.96 11.69 5.57
CA GLN A 118 12.76 11.50 4.35
C GLN A 118 11.87 11.33 3.10
N TYR A 119 10.82 10.52 3.20
CA TYR A 119 9.91 10.32 2.09
C TYR A 119 9.09 11.57 1.77
N MET A 120 8.63 12.29 2.81
CA MET A 120 7.89 13.55 2.63
C MET A 120 8.72 14.63 1.96
N GLU A 121 9.99 14.76 2.31
CA GLU A 121 10.92 15.70 1.64
C GLU A 121 10.99 15.43 0.12
N VAL A 122 11.10 14.15 -0.29
CA VAL A 122 11.11 13.77 -1.70
C VAL A 122 9.73 13.98 -2.32
N GLY A 123 8.66 13.65 -1.61
CA GLY A 123 7.30 13.87 -2.04
C GLY A 123 7.01 15.33 -2.36
N GLU A 124 7.39 16.24 -1.47
CA GLU A 124 7.25 17.69 -1.65
C GLU A 124 8.13 18.21 -2.80
N LYS A 125 9.39 17.78 -2.87
CA LYS A 125 10.33 18.22 -3.91
C LYS A 125 9.88 17.84 -5.32
N TYR A 126 9.28 16.67 -5.50
CA TYR A 126 8.93 16.13 -6.83
C TYR A 126 7.41 16.02 -7.09
N GLY A 127 6.58 16.49 -6.17
CA GLY A 127 5.11 16.43 -6.31
C GLY A 127 4.56 15.01 -6.28
N LYS A 128 5.16 14.12 -5.47
CA LYS A 128 4.69 12.73 -5.30
C LYS A 128 3.90 12.60 -4.00
N TYR A 129 2.83 11.79 -4.02
CA TYR A 129 2.18 11.48 -2.75
C TYR A 129 2.91 10.34 -2.05
N ILE A 130 2.83 10.36 -0.72
CA ILE A 130 3.50 9.37 0.12
C ILE A 130 2.45 8.50 0.82
N GLY A 131 2.73 7.19 0.86
CA GLY A 131 1.89 6.20 1.51
C GLY A 131 2.65 5.37 2.54
N MET A 132 1.91 4.74 3.45
CA MET A 132 2.41 3.83 4.48
C MET A 132 1.70 2.48 4.41
N HIS A 133 2.50 1.40 4.42
CA HIS A 133 2.05 0.02 4.57
C HIS A 133 2.80 -0.64 5.72
N ALA A 134 2.11 -0.99 6.80
CA ALA A 134 2.70 -1.57 7.99
C ALA A 134 2.19 -2.97 8.28
N HIS A 135 3.12 -3.93 8.47
CA HIS A 135 2.83 -5.24 9.05
C HIS A 135 2.81 -5.18 10.57
N ASN A 136 2.09 -6.13 11.20
CA ASN A 136 1.75 -6.08 12.62
C ASN A 136 2.54 -7.05 13.50
N ASN A 137 3.73 -7.47 13.08
CA ASN A 137 4.48 -8.53 13.76
C ASN A 137 4.87 -8.16 15.22
N GLN A 138 5.12 -6.89 15.49
CA GLN A 138 5.31 -6.37 16.85
C GLN A 138 4.07 -5.68 17.42
N GLN A 139 2.90 -5.83 16.79
CA GLN A 139 1.64 -5.18 17.15
C GLN A 139 1.70 -3.64 17.10
N LEU A 140 2.61 -3.10 16.30
CA LEU A 140 2.82 -1.66 16.14
C LEU A 140 2.26 -1.09 14.82
N ALA A 141 1.66 -1.92 13.95
CA ALA A 141 1.20 -1.47 12.63
C ALA A 141 0.26 -0.26 12.72
N PHE A 142 -0.69 -0.27 13.65
CA PHE A 142 -1.60 0.85 13.87
C PHE A 142 -0.86 2.10 14.36
N ALA A 143 -0.01 1.97 15.39
CA ALA A 143 0.77 3.08 15.93
C ALA A 143 1.71 3.69 14.87
N ASN A 144 2.40 2.85 14.10
CA ASN A 144 3.29 3.26 13.02
C ASN A 144 2.53 3.97 11.88
N THR A 145 1.33 3.49 11.54
CA THR A 145 0.48 4.14 10.53
C THR A 145 0.02 5.52 11.01
N ILE A 146 -0.35 5.65 12.29
CA ILE A 146 -0.73 6.95 12.89
C ILE A 146 0.46 7.90 12.97
N GLU A 147 1.65 7.42 13.35
CA GLU A 147 2.87 8.24 13.35
C GLU A 147 3.17 8.79 11.95
N SER A 148 3.11 7.94 10.91
CA SER A 148 3.27 8.39 9.52
C SER A 148 2.22 9.44 9.12
N CYS A 149 0.96 9.23 9.50
CA CYS A 149 -0.12 10.18 9.25
C CYS A 149 0.16 11.54 9.92
N ALA A 150 0.65 11.53 11.17
CA ALA A 150 1.02 12.73 11.90
C ALA A 150 2.20 13.48 11.24
N ARG A 151 3.03 12.80 10.47
CA ARG A 151 4.12 13.38 9.67
C ARG A 151 3.70 13.88 8.28
N GLY A 152 2.40 13.75 7.91
CA GLY A 152 1.87 14.26 6.65
C GLY A 152 1.65 13.18 5.58
N VAL A 153 1.98 11.92 5.86
CA VAL A 153 1.68 10.81 4.95
C VAL A 153 0.17 10.69 4.80
N SER A 154 -0.32 10.77 3.56
CA SER A 154 -1.75 10.91 3.26
C SER A 154 -2.43 9.64 2.76
N TYR A 155 -1.66 8.64 2.33
CA TYR A 155 -2.16 7.35 1.88
C TYR A 155 -1.79 6.27 2.89
N LEU A 156 -2.79 5.66 3.53
CA LEU A 156 -2.61 4.71 4.62
C LEU A 156 -3.24 3.37 4.25
N ASP A 157 -2.41 2.34 4.17
CA ASP A 157 -2.89 0.98 3.92
C ASP A 157 -3.45 0.36 5.20
N ALA A 158 -4.62 -0.26 5.08
CA ALA A 158 -5.23 -1.02 6.16
C ALA A 158 -6.09 -2.16 5.60
N THR A 159 -6.27 -3.21 6.39
CA THR A 159 -7.09 -4.36 6.00
C THR A 159 -8.17 -4.62 7.04
N MET A 160 -9.33 -5.10 6.61
CA MET A 160 -10.41 -5.48 7.51
C MET A 160 -9.92 -6.57 8.48
N SER A 161 -10.15 -6.34 9.77
CA SER A 161 -9.70 -7.24 10.85
C SER A 161 -8.17 -7.48 10.86
N GLY A 162 -7.39 -6.57 10.28
CA GLY A 162 -5.94 -6.68 10.20
C GLY A 162 -5.46 -7.87 9.35
N MET A 163 -6.29 -8.40 8.43
CA MET A 163 -5.90 -9.56 7.60
C MET A 163 -4.60 -9.30 6.85
N GLY A 164 -3.69 -10.29 6.88
CA GLY A 164 -2.42 -10.21 6.15
C GLY A 164 -1.47 -11.31 6.56
N ARG A 165 -0.31 -11.32 5.92
CA ARG A 165 0.75 -12.30 6.21
C ARG A 165 1.30 -12.12 7.63
N GLY A 166 1.68 -13.20 8.27
CA GLY A 166 2.25 -13.20 9.63
C GLY A 166 1.22 -12.75 10.66
N ALA A 167 1.52 -11.73 11.44
CA ALA A 167 0.61 -11.15 12.43
C ALA A 167 -0.41 -10.16 11.82
N GLY A 168 -0.46 -10.07 10.50
CA GLY A 168 -1.39 -9.20 9.79
C GLY A 168 -0.85 -7.80 9.48
N ASN A 169 -1.77 -6.90 9.18
CA ASN A 169 -1.52 -5.52 8.78
C ASN A 169 -2.15 -4.52 9.77
N CYS A 170 -2.06 -3.24 9.47
CA CYS A 170 -2.84 -2.22 10.15
C CYS A 170 -4.35 -2.52 10.03
N CYS A 171 -5.05 -2.47 11.13
CA CYS A 171 -6.46 -2.80 11.23
C CYS A 171 -7.32 -1.63 10.73
N MET A 172 -8.13 -1.85 9.69
CA MET A 172 -8.92 -0.80 9.04
C MET A 172 -9.95 -0.18 9.98
N GLU A 173 -10.66 -1.00 10.75
CA GLU A 173 -11.68 -0.52 11.67
C GLU A 173 -11.08 0.33 12.80
N LEU A 174 -9.87 0.03 13.28
CA LEU A 174 -9.17 0.86 14.25
C LEU A 174 -8.74 2.19 13.61
N LEU A 175 -8.16 2.13 12.40
CA LEU A 175 -7.71 3.31 11.68
C LEU A 175 -8.87 4.26 11.37
N LEU A 176 -9.99 3.75 10.84
CA LEU A 176 -11.18 4.55 10.55
C LEU A 176 -11.84 5.12 11.82
N GLY A 177 -11.80 4.37 12.92
CA GLY A 177 -12.32 4.85 14.22
C GLY A 177 -11.45 5.96 14.81
N PHE A 178 -10.17 5.99 14.53
CA PHE A 178 -9.23 7.01 15.02
C PHE A 178 -9.23 8.29 14.17
N LEU A 179 -9.27 8.14 12.84
CA LEU A 179 -9.23 9.27 11.92
C LEU A 179 -10.51 10.10 12.03
N LYS A 180 -10.37 11.41 12.15
CA LYS A 180 -11.49 12.36 12.12
C LYS A 180 -12.06 12.58 10.71
N ASN A 181 -11.73 11.73 9.75
CA ASN A 181 -12.14 11.89 8.37
C ASN A 181 -13.50 11.21 8.14
N PRO A 182 -14.56 11.96 7.83
CA PRO A 182 -15.90 11.42 7.61
C PRO A 182 -16.07 10.73 6.24
N LYS A 183 -15.06 10.71 5.36
CA LYS A 183 -15.19 10.16 3.99
C LYS A 183 -15.65 8.71 4.01
N TYR A 184 -15.17 7.91 4.95
CA TYR A 184 -15.54 6.50 5.08
C TYR A 184 -16.26 6.26 6.41
N LYS A 185 -17.41 5.56 6.32
CA LYS A 185 -18.21 5.22 7.51
C LYS A 185 -17.70 3.92 8.11
N LEU A 186 -17.42 3.91 9.41
CA LEU A 186 -16.92 2.76 10.15
C LEU A 186 -17.97 1.63 10.24
N PHE A 187 -19.24 1.97 10.50
CA PHE A 187 -20.29 0.99 10.78
C PHE A 187 -20.48 -0.09 9.69
N PRO A 188 -20.52 0.24 8.38
CA PRO A 188 -20.60 -0.79 7.34
C PRO A 188 -19.41 -1.77 7.35
N ILE A 189 -18.21 -1.31 7.71
CA ILE A 189 -17.01 -2.15 7.80
C ILE A 189 -17.15 -3.13 8.97
N ILE A 190 -17.55 -2.65 10.16
CA ILE A 190 -17.79 -3.51 11.34
C ILE A 190 -18.84 -4.57 11.00
N LYS A 191 -19.96 -4.16 10.41
CA LYS A 191 -21.01 -5.09 10.01
C LYS A 191 -20.54 -6.16 9.04
N PHE A 192 -19.71 -5.78 8.06
CA PHE A 192 -19.12 -6.74 7.13
C PHE A 192 -18.19 -7.72 7.84
N ILE A 193 -17.36 -7.23 8.75
CA ILE A 193 -16.44 -8.06 9.55
C ILE A 193 -17.24 -9.09 10.36
N GLU A 194 -18.27 -8.66 11.08
CA GLU A 194 -19.13 -9.54 11.88
C GLU A 194 -19.80 -10.62 11.03
N GLN A 195 -20.31 -10.25 9.87
CA GLN A 195 -21.09 -11.17 9.02
C GLN A 195 -20.20 -12.11 8.17
N ASN A 196 -18.99 -11.71 7.80
CA ASN A 196 -18.18 -12.44 6.82
C ASN A 196 -16.81 -12.88 7.36
N ILE A 197 -16.17 -12.08 8.20
CA ILE A 197 -14.81 -12.36 8.68
C ILE A 197 -14.83 -13.21 9.97
N VAL A 198 -15.69 -12.87 10.91
CA VAL A 198 -15.81 -13.60 12.20
C VAL A 198 -16.17 -15.07 11.96
N PRO A 199 -17.18 -15.43 11.13
CA PRO A 199 -17.50 -16.83 10.88
C PRO A 199 -16.34 -17.63 10.25
N LEU A 200 -15.50 -17.00 9.43
CA LEU A 200 -14.31 -17.65 8.87
C LEU A 200 -13.29 -18.00 9.96
N LYS A 201 -13.10 -17.09 10.93
CA LYS A 201 -12.22 -17.33 12.08
C LYS A 201 -12.75 -18.46 12.97
N GLU A 202 -14.05 -18.52 13.20
CA GLU A 202 -14.71 -19.59 13.98
C GLU A 202 -14.60 -20.96 13.33
N GLN A 203 -14.55 -21.02 11.99
CA GLN A 203 -14.29 -22.24 11.22
C GLN A 203 -12.80 -22.66 11.22
N GLY A 204 -11.96 -21.97 11.98
CA GLY A 204 -10.52 -22.27 12.09
C GLY A 204 -9.69 -21.79 10.91
N LEU A 205 -10.26 -21.00 10.00
CA LEU A 205 -9.49 -20.33 8.96
C LEU A 205 -8.65 -19.23 9.60
N SER A 206 -7.39 -19.54 9.82
CA SER A 206 -6.42 -18.53 10.28
C SER A 206 -6.18 -17.53 9.15
N LEU A 207 -6.77 -16.35 9.28
CA LEU A 207 -6.55 -15.24 8.36
C LEU A 207 -5.16 -14.61 8.53
N ILE A 208 -4.38 -15.13 9.47
CA ILE A 208 -3.04 -14.64 9.83
C ILE A 208 -1.94 -15.35 9.00
N HIS A 209 -2.22 -16.54 8.46
CA HIS A 209 -1.23 -17.38 7.76
C HIS A 209 -1.43 -17.46 6.25
N ILE A 210 -2.15 -16.55 5.66
CA ILE A 210 -2.27 -16.49 4.20
C ILE A 210 -1.03 -15.85 3.59
#